data_67e5a13330f147d4b1424e9f14ce0ae1
#
_entry.id   67e5a13330f147d4b1424e9f14ce0ae1
#
_cell.length_a   1.000
_cell.length_b   1.000
_cell.length_c   1.000
_cell.angle_alpha   90.00
_cell.angle_beta   90.00
_cell.angle_gamma   90.00
#
_symmetry.space_group_name_H-M   'P 1'
#
loop_
_entity.id
_entity.type
_entity.pdbx_description
1 polymer ?
#
loop_
_entity_poly.entity_id
_entity_poly.type
_entity_poly.pdbx_seq_one_letter_code
_entity_poly.pdbx_strand_id
1 'polypeptide(L)'
;MAARVAIGDFSRMTMLSVPALRHYHDVGLLRPAEIDPDSGYRFYAPEQVRTAQVIRRFRDLAMPLEEIRTVLEATDLATRNQVIAAHVQRMETQLAATQSVLASLRSLLMRPPTPITVSHRLVSAARAVAISGKVSIPGLGAWLSVAQRDIDAVLAAADMPPAGPRAALYSADFFELEVGEVTAYVPVTGEVPGSGRAAMVDIPSAELAVAIHRGSLTDLDQTSGALGTYIAEREIGADGPIREHFLVGEFDTDDEHNYVTEVCWPVFQTTPPS
;
A
#
# COMPACT_ATOMS: atom_id res chain seq x y z
N MET A 1 -19.40 11.29 56.11
CA MET A 1 -18.33 10.41 55.53
C MET A 1 -18.72 10.05 54.11
N ALA A 2 -17.89 10.33 53.14
CA ALA A 2 -18.13 9.88 51.77
C ALA A 2 -18.12 8.33 51.72
N ALA A 3 -19.02 7.73 50.96
CA ALA A 3 -19.11 6.29 50.84
C ALA A 3 -17.82 5.75 50.18
N ARG A 4 -17.18 4.75 50.81
CA ARG A 4 -15.94 4.10 50.31
C ARG A 4 -16.29 2.72 49.75
N VAL A 5 -15.88 2.46 48.55
CA VAL A 5 -16.08 1.17 47.84
C VAL A 5 -14.74 0.46 47.75
N ALA A 6 -14.64 -0.72 48.34
CA ALA A 6 -13.45 -1.54 48.27
C ALA A 6 -13.18 -1.98 46.83
N ILE A 7 -11.90 -2.13 46.46
CA ILE A 7 -11.50 -2.47 45.06
C ILE A 7 -12.23 -3.70 44.52
N GLY A 8 -12.52 -4.70 45.35
CA GLY A 8 -13.25 -5.91 44.94
C GLY A 8 -14.71 -5.64 44.59
N ASP A 9 -15.38 -4.76 45.39
CA ASP A 9 -16.75 -4.35 45.10
C ASP A 9 -16.81 -3.40 43.91
N PHE A 10 -15.85 -2.49 43.81
CA PHE A 10 -15.71 -1.58 42.66
C PHE A 10 -15.48 -2.35 41.36
N SER A 11 -14.68 -3.43 41.39
CA SER A 11 -14.51 -4.36 40.29
C SER A 11 -15.84 -4.96 39.83
N ARG A 12 -16.67 -5.42 40.76
CA ARG A 12 -18.02 -5.94 40.47
C ARG A 12 -18.96 -4.90 39.87
N MET A 13 -18.92 -3.68 40.39
CA MET A 13 -19.77 -2.58 39.91
C MET A 13 -19.40 -2.08 38.50
N THR A 14 -18.11 -2.16 38.17
CA THR A 14 -17.59 -1.60 36.91
C THR A 14 -17.31 -2.69 35.85
N MET A 15 -17.31 -3.94 36.28
CA MET A 15 -16.91 -5.10 35.46
C MET A 15 -15.45 -4.98 34.95
N LEU A 16 -14.62 -4.26 35.67
CA LEU A 16 -13.17 -4.21 35.47
C LEU A 16 -12.50 -5.17 36.45
N SER A 17 -11.51 -5.92 36.02
CA SER A 17 -10.77 -6.80 36.89
C SER A 17 -9.91 -6.01 37.91
N VAL A 18 -9.66 -6.57 39.07
CA VAL A 18 -8.78 -5.96 40.09
C VAL A 18 -7.38 -5.66 39.51
N PRO A 19 -6.75 -6.55 38.72
CA PRO A 19 -5.51 -6.23 38.03
C PRO A 19 -5.62 -5.02 37.10
N ALA A 20 -6.70 -4.89 36.31
CA ALA A 20 -6.93 -3.73 35.46
C ALA A 20 -7.05 -2.43 36.26
N LEU A 21 -7.80 -2.45 37.36
CA LEU A 21 -7.93 -1.29 38.24
C LEU A 21 -6.60 -0.88 38.88
N ARG A 22 -5.75 -1.83 39.26
CA ARG A 22 -4.38 -1.55 39.72
C ARG A 22 -3.55 -0.92 38.63
N HIS A 23 -3.57 -1.51 37.44
CA HIS A 23 -2.85 -0.95 36.28
C HIS A 23 -3.32 0.46 35.95
N TYR A 24 -4.63 0.72 35.95
CA TYR A 24 -5.16 2.08 35.69
C TYR A 24 -4.76 3.10 36.76
N HIS A 25 -4.61 2.66 38.01
CA HIS A 25 -4.00 3.49 39.05
C HIS A 25 -2.53 3.77 38.75
N ASP A 26 -1.74 2.74 38.46
CA ASP A 26 -0.30 2.84 38.25
C ASP A 26 0.05 3.75 37.04
N VAL A 27 -0.74 3.69 35.96
CA VAL A 27 -0.61 4.59 34.82
C VAL A 27 -1.34 5.93 34.99
N GLY A 28 -1.99 6.16 36.13
CA GLY A 28 -2.65 7.43 36.46
C GLY A 28 -3.98 7.68 35.74
N LEU A 29 -4.56 6.66 35.07
CA LEU A 29 -5.83 6.78 34.32
C LEU A 29 -7.05 6.80 35.25
N LEU A 30 -7.05 6.02 36.33
CA LEU A 30 -8.11 5.96 37.33
C LEU A 30 -7.50 5.77 38.73
N ARG A 31 -7.27 6.86 39.42
CA ARG A 31 -6.72 6.83 40.77
C ARG A 31 -7.79 6.50 41.79
N PRO A 32 -7.51 5.60 42.80
CA PRO A 32 -8.44 5.42 43.92
C PRO A 32 -8.65 6.72 44.68
N ALA A 33 -9.85 6.90 45.26
CA ALA A 33 -10.16 8.06 46.07
C ALA A 33 -9.35 8.07 47.39
N GLU A 34 -9.00 6.87 47.87
CA GLU A 34 -8.22 6.70 49.09
C GLU A 34 -7.40 5.43 49.03
N ILE A 35 -6.19 5.48 49.57
CA ILE A 35 -5.34 4.31 49.81
C ILE A 35 -5.09 4.27 51.32
N ASP A 36 -5.47 3.18 51.96
CA ASP A 36 -5.23 2.94 53.34
C ASP A 36 -3.72 2.91 53.63
N PRO A 37 -3.18 3.80 54.49
CA PRO A 37 -1.76 3.95 54.67
C PRO A 37 -1.10 2.73 55.36
N ASP A 38 -1.88 1.98 56.16
CA ASP A 38 -1.35 0.85 56.93
C ASP A 38 -1.35 -0.45 56.14
N SER A 39 -2.42 -0.68 55.34
CA SER A 39 -2.61 -1.92 54.59
C SER A 39 -2.35 -1.78 53.10
N GLY A 40 -2.22 -0.57 52.54
CA GLY A 40 -2.13 -0.27 51.14
C GLY A 40 -3.41 -0.59 50.34
N TYR A 41 -4.54 -0.80 51.06
CA TYR A 41 -5.81 -1.16 50.42
C TYR A 41 -6.43 0.03 49.71
N ARG A 42 -6.93 -0.22 48.48
CA ARG A 42 -7.47 0.84 47.61
C ARG A 42 -8.98 0.94 47.76
N PHE A 43 -9.46 2.15 47.94
CA PHE A 43 -10.88 2.48 48.00
C PHE A 43 -11.23 3.49 46.89
N TYR A 44 -12.38 3.28 46.28
CA TYR A 44 -12.90 4.14 45.22
C TYR A 44 -14.17 4.84 45.72
N ALA A 45 -14.45 6.02 45.16
CA ALA A 45 -15.71 6.72 45.41
C ALA A 45 -16.80 6.19 44.45
N PRO A 46 -18.08 6.14 44.86
CA PRO A 46 -19.18 5.73 44.00
C PRO A 46 -19.26 6.52 42.68
N GLU A 47 -18.91 7.80 42.74
CA GLU A 47 -18.90 8.70 41.58
C GLU A 47 -17.91 8.27 40.51
N GLN A 48 -16.86 7.56 40.88
CA GLN A 48 -15.84 7.03 39.94
C GLN A 48 -16.35 5.86 39.09
N VAL A 49 -17.49 5.24 39.47
CA VAL A 49 -18.08 4.13 38.71
C VAL A 49 -18.37 4.54 37.27
N ARG A 50 -18.92 5.73 37.06
CA ARG A 50 -19.20 6.26 35.70
C ARG A 50 -17.93 6.41 34.89
N THR A 51 -16.87 6.96 35.43
CA THR A 51 -15.57 7.10 34.76
C THR A 51 -14.98 5.73 34.41
N ALA A 52 -15.01 4.79 35.35
CA ALA A 52 -14.53 3.43 35.13
C ALA A 52 -15.30 2.70 34.01
N GLN A 53 -16.62 2.87 33.95
CA GLN A 53 -17.45 2.32 32.89
C GLN A 53 -17.14 2.93 31.51
N VAL A 54 -16.84 4.24 31.45
CA VAL A 54 -16.40 4.91 30.21
C VAL A 54 -15.06 4.37 29.76
N ILE A 55 -14.08 4.22 30.66
CA ILE A 55 -12.77 3.62 30.37
C ILE A 55 -12.97 2.21 29.78
N ARG A 56 -13.76 1.38 30.45
CA ARG A 56 -14.07 0.03 29.97
C ARG A 56 -14.60 0.05 28.54
N ARG A 57 -15.61 0.89 28.26
CA ARG A 57 -16.24 0.98 26.94
C ARG A 57 -15.25 1.36 25.84
N PHE A 58 -14.36 2.31 26.07
CA PHE A 58 -13.32 2.64 25.10
C PHE A 58 -12.28 1.55 24.94
N ARG A 59 -11.94 0.81 26.02
CA ARG A 59 -11.07 -0.36 25.94
C ARG A 59 -11.67 -1.51 25.13
N ASP A 60 -12.97 -1.74 25.28
CA ASP A 60 -13.72 -2.75 24.51
C ASP A 60 -13.72 -2.38 22.99
N LEU A 61 -13.54 -1.09 22.66
CA LEU A 61 -13.37 -0.58 21.29
C LEU A 61 -11.89 -0.45 20.87
N ALA A 62 -10.98 -1.12 21.55
CA ALA A 62 -9.53 -1.14 21.28
C ALA A 62 -8.83 0.24 21.36
N MET A 63 -9.43 1.24 22.03
CA MET A 63 -8.80 2.56 22.16
C MET A 63 -7.59 2.50 23.10
N PRO A 64 -6.43 3.07 22.74
CA PRO A 64 -5.25 3.16 23.58
C PRO A 64 -5.50 3.95 24.88
N LEU A 65 -4.81 3.56 25.97
CA LEU A 65 -5.01 4.21 27.29
C LEU A 65 -4.72 5.70 27.28
N GLU A 66 -3.71 6.14 26.52
CA GLU A 66 -3.35 7.56 26.41
C GLU A 66 -4.47 8.38 25.75
N GLU A 67 -5.11 7.81 24.73
CA GLU A 67 -6.25 8.47 24.08
C GLU A 67 -7.48 8.52 24.99
N ILE A 68 -7.73 7.42 25.75
CA ILE A 68 -8.79 7.42 26.76
C ILE A 68 -8.52 8.51 27.79
N ARG A 69 -7.27 8.68 28.24
CA ARG A 69 -6.88 9.77 29.13
C ARG A 69 -7.22 11.13 28.54
N THR A 70 -6.79 11.38 27.31
CA THR A 70 -7.08 12.64 26.62
C THR A 70 -8.58 12.91 26.51
N VAL A 71 -9.39 11.87 26.22
CA VAL A 71 -10.86 11.98 26.17
C VAL A 71 -11.46 12.32 27.54
N LEU A 72 -10.94 11.74 28.63
CA LEU A 72 -11.44 11.98 30.00
C LEU A 72 -11.03 13.36 30.54
N GLU A 73 -9.86 13.86 30.16
CA GLU A 73 -9.31 15.15 30.60
C GLU A 73 -9.77 16.31 29.70
N ALA A 74 -10.36 16.01 28.53
CA ALA A 74 -10.83 17.03 27.61
C ALA A 74 -11.88 17.94 28.27
N THR A 75 -11.60 19.23 28.29
CA THR A 75 -12.47 20.27 28.89
C THR A 75 -13.57 20.72 27.94
N ASP A 76 -13.45 20.40 26.64
CA ASP A 76 -14.40 20.77 25.61
C ASP A 76 -14.78 19.57 24.72
N LEU A 77 -15.96 19.68 24.11
CA LEU A 77 -16.50 18.62 23.24
C LEU A 77 -15.71 18.48 21.92
N ALA A 78 -15.09 19.54 21.42
CA ALA A 78 -14.38 19.52 20.15
C ALA A 78 -13.13 18.65 20.28
N THR A 79 -12.30 18.88 21.28
CA THR A 79 -11.11 18.06 21.59
C THR A 79 -11.47 16.60 21.80
N ARG A 80 -12.52 16.33 22.60
CA ARG A 80 -13.01 14.96 22.82
C ARG A 80 -13.40 14.27 21.52
N ASN A 81 -14.20 14.95 20.69
CA ASN A 81 -14.68 14.39 19.42
C ASN A 81 -13.54 14.18 18.43
N GLN A 82 -12.54 15.05 18.41
CA GLN A 82 -11.37 14.92 17.55
C GLN A 82 -10.58 13.64 17.86
N VAL A 83 -10.32 13.33 19.13
CA VAL A 83 -9.62 12.10 19.53
C VAL A 83 -10.40 10.85 19.10
N ILE A 84 -11.73 10.87 19.34
CA ILE A 84 -12.60 9.75 18.95
C ILE A 84 -12.62 9.58 17.42
N ALA A 85 -12.75 10.68 16.67
CA ALA A 85 -12.75 10.66 15.21
C ALA A 85 -11.41 10.11 14.65
N ALA A 86 -10.28 10.53 15.23
CA ALA A 86 -8.96 9.99 14.83
C ALA A 86 -8.85 8.49 15.09
N HIS A 87 -9.43 7.98 16.18
CA HIS A 87 -9.48 6.54 16.44
C HIS A 87 -10.35 5.80 15.43
N VAL A 88 -11.53 6.32 15.10
CA VAL A 88 -12.40 5.75 14.05
C VAL A 88 -11.66 5.67 12.72
N GLN A 89 -10.99 6.74 12.29
CA GLN A 89 -10.24 6.78 11.05
C GLN A 89 -9.11 5.72 10.98
N ARG A 90 -8.41 5.49 12.10
CA ARG A 90 -7.42 4.41 12.17
C ARG A 90 -8.04 3.03 12.05
N MET A 91 -9.20 2.80 12.67
CA MET A 91 -9.91 1.53 12.56
C MET A 91 -10.41 1.28 11.14
N GLU A 92 -10.91 2.30 10.44
CA GLU A 92 -11.32 2.23 9.04
C GLU A 92 -10.12 1.89 8.13
N THR A 93 -8.98 2.54 8.34
CA THR A 93 -7.74 2.24 7.60
C THR A 93 -7.28 0.80 7.83
N GLN A 94 -7.32 0.32 9.08
CA GLN A 94 -6.95 -1.05 9.42
C GLN A 94 -7.93 -2.08 8.83
N LEU A 95 -9.22 -1.76 8.79
CA LEU A 95 -10.24 -2.59 8.17
C LEU A 95 -9.99 -2.72 6.67
N ALA A 96 -9.73 -1.61 5.97
CA ALA A 96 -9.43 -1.60 4.54
C ALA A 96 -8.18 -2.44 4.22
N ALA A 97 -7.10 -2.28 5.01
CA ALA A 97 -5.90 -3.10 4.86
C ALA A 97 -6.18 -4.60 5.06
N THR A 98 -6.97 -4.96 6.09
CA THR A 98 -7.35 -6.35 6.35
C THR A 98 -8.21 -6.93 5.22
N GLN A 99 -9.14 -6.15 4.68
CA GLN A 99 -9.97 -6.55 3.54
C GLN A 99 -9.13 -6.81 2.28
N SER A 100 -8.12 -5.97 2.02
CA SER A 100 -7.17 -6.16 0.93
C SER A 100 -6.39 -7.48 1.08
N VAL A 101 -5.85 -7.75 2.26
CA VAL A 101 -5.16 -9.03 2.55
C VAL A 101 -6.09 -10.23 2.32
N LEU A 102 -7.33 -10.16 2.80
CA LEU A 102 -8.31 -11.23 2.60
C LEU A 102 -8.66 -11.43 1.12
N ALA A 103 -8.77 -10.36 0.34
CA ALA A 103 -9.00 -10.44 -1.10
C ALA A 103 -7.83 -11.14 -1.80
N SER A 104 -6.58 -10.77 -1.47
CA SER A 104 -5.37 -11.41 -2.00
C SER A 104 -5.28 -12.89 -1.64
N LEU A 105 -5.56 -13.26 -0.37
CA LEU A 105 -5.57 -14.67 0.04
C LEU A 105 -6.66 -15.48 -0.67
N ARG A 106 -7.85 -14.90 -0.86
CA ARG A 106 -8.93 -15.56 -1.63
C ARG A 106 -8.55 -15.76 -3.09
N SER A 107 -7.87 -14.78 -3.71
CA SER A 107 -7.34 -14.89 -5.07
C SER A 107 -6.38 -16.08 -5.19
N LEU A 108 -5.47 -16.27 -4.24
CA LEU A 108 -4.55 -17.41 -4.21
C LEU A 108 -5.26 -18.77 -4.10
N LEU A 109 -6.40 -18.82 -3.39
CA LEU A 109 -7.16 -20.07 -3.19
C LEU A 109 -8.07 -20.41 -4.38
N MET A 110 -8.51 -19.44 -5.15
CA MET A 110 -9.61 -19.61 -6.13
C MET A 110 -9.15 -19.68 -7.59
N ARG A 111 -7.86 -19.45 -7.89
CA ARG A 111 -7.37 -19.47 -9.28
C ARG A 111 -6.55 -20.72 -9.61
N PRO A 112 -7.04 -21.57 -10.54
CA PRO A 112 -6.12 -22.38 -11.35
C PRO A 112 -5.24 -21.42 -12.16
N PRO A 113 -3.98 -21.80 -12.51
CA PRO A 113 -3.13 -20.98 -13.33
C PRO A 113 -3.87 -20.61 -14.61
N THR A 114 -4.12 -19.31 -14.81
CA THR A 114 -4.77 -18.84 -16.04
C THR A 114 -3.80 -19.08 -17.18
N PRO A 115 -4.16 -19.88 -18.22
CA PRO A 115 -3.28 -20.07 -19.35
C PRO A 115 -3.04 -18.71 -20.01
N ILE A 116 -1.79 -18.25 -20.01
CA ILE A 116 -1.42 -17.04 -20.72
C ILE A 116 -1.26 -17.32 -22.21
N THR A 117 -1.65 -16.36 -23.04
CA THR A 117 -1.28 -16.37 -24.46
C THR A 117 -0.02 -15.54 -24.60
N VAL A 118 1.05 -16.18 -25.09
CA VAL A 118 2.32 -15.50 -25.33
C VAL A 118 2.43 -15.19 -26.84
N SER A 119 2.74 -13.94 -27.15
CA SER A 119 3.09 -13.51 -28.51
C SER A 119 4.55 -13.07 -28.56
N HIS A 120 5.19 -13.29 -29.69
CA HIS A 120 6.56 -12.82 -29.91
C HIS A 120 6.54 -11.60 -30.82
N ARG A 121 7.24 -10.53 -30.41
CA ARG A 121 7.32 -9.29 -31.21
C ARG A 121 8.72 -8.71 -31.22
N LEU A 122 9.15 -8.27 -32.40
CA LEU A 122 10.27 -7.35 -32.51
C LEU A 122 9.74 -5.93 -32.30
N VAL A 123 10.16 -5.27 -31.23
CA VAL A 123 9.88 -3.86 -30.98
C VAL A 123 11.06 -3.05 -31.47
N SER A 124 10.80 -2.13 -32.40
CA SER A 124 11.83 -1.23 -32.95
C SER A 124 12.33 -0.25 -31.88
N ALA A 125 13.55 0.24 -32.06
CA ALA A 125 14.05 1.35 -31.25
C ALA A 125 13.12 2.56 -31.34
N ALA A 126 12.91 3.25 -30.23
CA ALA A 126 12.04 4.42 -30.15
C ALA A 126 12.67 5.50 -29.30
N ARG A 127 12.44 6.77 -29.66
CA ARG A 127 12.75 7.90 -28.78
C ARG A 127 11.62 8.11 -27.80
N ALA A 128 11.97 8.45 -26.59
CA ALA A 128 10.98 8.63 -25.52
C ALA A 128 11.38 9.77 -24.58
N VAL A 129 10.39 10.41 -23.97
CA VAL A 129 10.60 11.21 -22.77
C VAL A 129 10.53 10.26 -21.57
N ALA A 130 11.55 10.30 -20.73
CA ALA A 130 11.68 9.35 -19.62
C ALA A 130 12.15 10.01 -18.33
N ILE A 131 11.82 9.34 -17.22
CA ILE A 131 12.33 9.63 -15.89
C ILE A 131 12.87 8.32 -15.33
N SER A 132 14.15 8.31 -14.93
CA SER A 132 14.80 7.17 -14.29
C SER A 132 15.03 7.44 -12.82
N GLY A 133 15.04 6.39 -12.01
CA GLY A 133 15.33 6.48 -10.59
C GLY A 133 15.55 5.12 -9.95
N LYS A 134 16.23 5.13 -8.80
CA LYS A 134 16.39 3.93 -7.97
C LYS A 134 15.16 3.79 -7.07
N VAL A 135 14.40 2.70 -7.24
CA VAL A 135 13.09 2.52 -6.64
C VAL A 135 13.04 1.17 -5.93
N SER A 136 12.36 1.11 -4.78
CA SER A 136 12.05 -0.15 -4.09
C SER A 136 10.69 -0.70 -4.52
N ILE A 137 10.50 -2.02 -4.42
CA ILE A 137 9.23 -2.67 -4.76
C ILE A 137 8.03 -2.01 -4.04
N PRO A 138 8.06 -1.77 -2.70
CA PRO A 138 6.92 -1.11 -2.02
C PRO A 138 6.65 0.33 -2.47
N GLY A 139 7.65 1.02 -3.00
CA GLY A 139 7.54 2.41 -3.46
C GLY A 139 7.18 2.55 -4.94
N LEU A 140 7.14 1.45 -5.70
CA LEU A 140 7.04 1.47 -7.16
C LEU A 140 5.78 2.18 -7.66
N GLY A 141 4.61 1.80 -7.18
CA GLY A 141 3.34 2.38 -7.66
C GLY A 141 3.29 3.90 -7.49
N ALA A 142 3.59 4.39 -6.28
CA ALA A 142 3.62 5.83 -6.02
C ALA A 142 4.66 6.57 -6.87
N TRP A 143 5.83 5.97 -7.08
CA TRP A 143 6.89 6.56 -7.90
C TRP A 143 6.50 6.62 -9.38
N LEU A 144 5.92 5.54 -9.92
CA LEU A 144 5.44 5.49 -11.32
C LEU A 144 4.36 6.53 -11.57
N SER A 145 3.35 6.63 -10.69
CA SER A 145 2.27 7.61 -10.80
C SER A 145 2.80 9.06 -10.82
N VAL A 146 3.82 9.37 -10.02
CA VAL A 146 4.44 10.69 -10.03
C VAL A 146 5.27 10.90 -11.30
N ALA A 147 6.09 9.92 -11.69
CA ALA A 147 6.94 10.00 -12.87
C ALA A 147 6.11 10.18 -14.15
N GLN A 148 5.03 9.41 -14.32
CA GLN A 148 4.16 9.52 -15.50
C GLN A 148 3.46 10.88 -15.56
N ARG A 149 2.97 11.43 -14.43
CA ARG A 149 2.40 12.79 -14.40
C ARG A 149 3.41 13.86 -14.78
N ASP A 150 4.66 13.75 -14.30
CA ASP A 150 5.71 14.70 -14.67
C ASP A 150 6.04 14.61 -16.17
N ILE A 151 6.08 13.40 -16.76
CA ILE A 151 6.26 13.19 -18.19
C ILE A 151 5.10 13.83 -18.97
N ASP A 152 3.84 13.56 -18.57
CA ASP A 152 2.66 14.13 -19.21
C ASP A 152 2.69 15.67 -19.20
N ALA A 153 3.13 16.27 -18.09
CA ALA A 153 3.28 17.73 -17.99
C ALA A 153 4.32 18.28 -18.97
N VAL A 154 5.44 17.58 -19.16
CA VAL A 154 6.51 17.94 -20.12
C VAL A 154 6.01 17.79 -21.55
N LEU A 155 5.30 16.73 -21.88
CA LEU A 155 4.71 16.51 -23.20
C LEU A 155 3.67 17.58 -23.53
N ALA A 156 2.80 17.89 -22.58
CA ALA A 156 1.79 18.94 -22.75
C ALA A 156 2.42 20.33 -22.95
N ALA A 157 3.47 20.66 -22.20
CA ALA A 157 4.20 21.93 -22.36
C ALA A 157 4.92 22.05 -23.73
N ALA A 158 5.29 20.92 -24.32
CA ALA A 158 5.94 20.87 -25.63
C ALA A 158 4.94 20.68 -26.81
N ASP A 159 3.64 20.61 -26.54
CA ASP A 159 2.59 20.26 -27.52
C ASP A 159 2.92 18.97 -28.29
N MET A 160 3.52 17.98 -27.60
CA MET A 160 3.98 16.72 -28.19
C MET A 160 3.02 15.57 -27.81
N PRO A 161 2.29 15.01 -28.79
CA PRO A 161 1.44 13.86 -28.51
C PRO A 161 2.28 12.61 -28.26
N PRO A 162 1.83 11.69 -27.38
CA PRO A 162 2.41 10.36 -27.24
C PRO A 162 2.40 9.59 -28.56
N ALA A 163 3.49 8.88 -28.86
CA ALA A 163 3.59 7.98 -30.03
C ALA A 163 3.33 6.50 -29.68
N GLY A 164 3.06 6.22 -28.41
CA GLY A 164 2.77 4.88 -27.89
C GLY A 164 2.28 4.93 -26.46
N PRO A 165 2.01 3.78 -25.85
CA PRO A 165 1.53 3.71 -24.49
C PRO A 165 2.58 4.19 -23.48
N ARG A 166 2.14 4.59 -22.30
CA ARG A 166 3.00 4.76 -21.12
C ARG A 166 3.65 3.42 -20.80
N ALA A 167 4.90 3.44 -20.38
CA ALA A 167 5.65 2.23 -20.17
C ALA A 167 6.70 2.38 -19.07
N ALA A 168 7.22 1.25 -18.61
CA ALA A 168 8.33 1.18 -17.68
C ALA A 168 9.35 0.12 -18.09
N LEU A 169 10.64 0.37 -17.79
CA LEU A 169 11.74 -0.59 -17.85
C LEU A 169 12.22 -0.88 -16.43
N TYR A 170 12.50 -2.14 -16.16
CA TYR A 170 12.99 -2.60 -14.86
C TYR A 170 14.33 -3.30 -15.04
N SER A 171 15.35 -2.85 -14.31
CA SER A 171 16.65 -3.53 -14.27
C SER A 171 16.52 -4.90 -13.57
N ALA A 172 17.47 -5.80 -13.83
CA ALA A 172 17.55 -7.09 -13.13
C ALA A 172 17.65 -6.91 -11.61
N ASP A 173 18.48 -5.96 -11.15
CA ASP A 173 18.66 -5.64 -9.73
C ASP A 173 17.35 -5.29 -9.01
N PHE A 174 16.38 -4.71 -9.73
CA PHE A 174 15.08 -4.36 -9.15
C PHE A 174 14.38 -5.58 -8.58
N PHE A 175 14.44 -6.72 -9.28
CA PHE A 175 13.82 -7.97 -8.84
C PHE A 175 14.73 -8.77 -7.90
N GLU A 176 16.04 -8.74 -8.10
CA GLU A 176 17.00 -9.53 -7.32
C GLU A 176 17.25 -8.92 -5.92
N LEU A 177 17.26 -7.60 -5.82
CA LEU A 177 17.62 -6.86 -4.60
C LEU A 177 16.43 -6.10 -3.99
N GLU A 178 15.22 -6.27 -4.52
CA GLU A 178 14.00 -5.52 -4.15
C GLU A 178 14.14 -4.00 -4.28
N VAL A 179 15.22 -3.54 -4.92
CA VAL A 179 15.53 -2.14 -5.19
C VAL A 179 16.46 -2.04 -6.39
N GLY A 180 16.07 -1.31 -7.42
CA GLY A 180 16.84 -1.19 -8.64
C GLY A 180 16.46 0.03 -9.47
N GLU A 181 17.09 0.16 -10.63
CA GLU A 181 16.77 1.22 -11.56
C GLU A 181 15.44 0.92 -12.27
N VAL A 182 14.56 1.88 -12.25
CA VAL A 182 13.29 1.88 -12.98
C VAL A 182 13.25 3.12 -13.86
N THR A 183 12.87 2.93 -15.13
CA THR A 183 12.70 4.02 -16.08
C THR A 183 11.26 4.06 -16.56
N ALA A 184 10.49 5.06 -16.11
CA ALA A 184 9.18 5.37 -16.67
C ALA A 184 9.36 6.17 -17.96
N TYR A 185 8.62 5.83 -19.03
CA TYR A 185 8.79 6.53 -20.31
C TYR A 185 7.50 6.58 -21.14
N VAL A 186 7.45 7.55 -22.05
CA VAL A 186 6.41 7.69 -23.08
C VAL A 186 7.10 7.89 -24.41
N PRO A 187 6.86 7.01 -25.41
CA PRO A 187 7.43 7.18 -26.76
C PRO A 187 6.93 8.47 -27.43
N VAL A 188 7.81 9.12 -28.19
CA VAL A 188 7.50 10.33 -28.96
C VAL A 188 8.11 10.27 -30.36
N THR A 189 7.55 11.07 -31.30
CA THR A 189 8.06 11.15 -32.67
C THR A 189 9.01 12.32 -32.91
N GLY A 190 9.06 13.28 -31.98
CA GLY A 190 9.83 14.52 -32.11
C GLY A 190 10.80 14.77 -30.98
N GLU A 191 11.49 15.91 -31.05
CA GLU A 191 12.37 16.39 -29.98
C GLU A 191 11.54 17.11 -28.92
N VAL A 192 11.77 16.75 -27.65
CA VAL A 192 11.16 17.40 -26.50
C VAL A 192 12.27 17.96 -25.62
N PRO A 193 12.29 19.27 -25.32
CA PRO A 193 13.27 19.81 -24.38
C PRO A 193 13.14 19.16 -23.02
N GLY A 194 14.26 18.72 -22.46
CA GLY A 194 14.28 18.19 -21.09
C GLY A 194 13.81 19.23 -20.07
N SER A 195 13.04 18.82 -19.09
CA SER A 195 12.55 19.69 -18.02
C SER A 195 12.54 18.93 -16.68
N GLY A 196 13.07 19.57 -15.65
CA GLY A 196 13.17 18.95 -14.34
C GLY A 196 14.04 17.69 -14.38
N ARG A 197 13.44 16.54 -14.04
CA ARG A 197 14.09 15.22 -14.09
C ARG A 197 13.73 14.39 -15.34
N ALA A 198 12.87 14.91 -16.22
CA ALA A 198 12.52 14.28 -17.46
C ALA A 198 13.54 14.60 -18.56
N ALA A 199 13.97 13.59 -19.28
CA ALA A 199 14.95 13.69 -20.36
C ALA A 199 14.54 12.86 -21.56
N MET A 200 15.05 13.22 -22.75
CA MET A 200 14.97 12.37 -23.93
C MET A 200 15.92 11.19 -23.81
N VAL A 201 15.40 10.00 -24.08
CA VAL A 201 16.18 8.76 -24.09
C VAL A 201 15.87 7.93 -25.34
N ASP A 202 16.82 7.10 -25.74
CA ASP A 202 16.63 6.12 -26.77
C ASP A 202 16.28 4.77 -26.13
N ILE A 203 15.09 4.26 -26.38
CA ILE A 203 14.67 2.91 -25.96
C ILE A 203 15.17 1.94 -27.05
N PRO A 204 16.06 0.99 -26.70
CA PRO A 204 16.62 0.08 -27.71
C PRO A 204 15.58 -0.86 -28.28
N SER A 205 15.78 -1.29 -29.51
CA SER A 205 15.02 -2.41 -30.09
C SER A 205 15.23 -3.66 -29.27
N ALA A 206 14.20 -4.48 -29.18
CA ALA A 206 14.29 -5.78 -28.52
C ALA A 206 13.29 -6.77 -29.11
N GLU A 207 13.67 -8.04 -29.13
CA GLU A 207 12.73 -9.13 -29.35
C GLU A 207 12.13 -9.54 -28.01
N LEU A 208 10.81 -9.55 -27.95
CA LEU A 208 10.07 -9.68 -26.69
C LEU A 208 9.04 -10.81 -26.78
N ALA A 209 9.03 -11.66 -25.77
CA ALA A 209 7.86 -12.47 -25.44
C ALA A 209 6.90 -11.60 -24.61
N VAL A 210 5.65 -11.54 -25.03
CA VAL A 210 4.64 -10.63 -24.49
C VAL A 210 3.44 -11.42 -24.02
N ALA A 211 3.03 -11.18 -22.77
CA ALA A 211 1.76 -11.64 -22.21
C ALA A 211 0.91 -10.44 -21.79
N ILE A 212 -0.40 -10.54 -21.99
CA ILE A 212 -1.35 -9.50 -21.60
C ILE A 212 -1.91 -9.84 -20.24
N HIS A 213 -1.70 -8.95 -19.27
CA HIS A 213 -2.37 -8.95 -17.98
C HIS A 213 -3.64 -8.08 -18.04
N ARG A 214 -4.73 -8.56 -17.44
CA ARG A 214 -6.01 -7.83 -17.32
C ARG A 214 -6.44 -7.79 -15.88
N GLY A 215 -6.78 -6.61 -15.39
CA GLY A 215 -7.20 -6.38 -14.01
C GLY A 215 -6.14 -5.68 -13.17
N SER A 216 -6.31 -5.74 -11.85
CA SER A 216 -5.45 -5.04 -10.89
C SER A 216 -3.99 -5.46 -10.99
N LEU A 217 -3.08 -4.50 -10.90
CA LEU A 217 -1.63 -4.75 -10.87
C LEU A 217 -1.18 -5.58 -9.65
N THR A 218 -2.05 -5.76 -8.66
CA THR A 218 -1.79 -6.64 -7.52
C THR A 218 -1.62 -8.10 -7.93
N ASP A 219 -2.22 -8.51 -9.03
CA ASP A 219 -2.17 -9.89 -9.57
C ASP A 219 -1.18 -10.02 -10.76
N LEU A 220 -0.42 -8.97 -11.07
CA LEU A 220 0.53 -8.92 -12.20
C LEU A 220 1.64 -9.98 -12.09
N ASP A 221 2.03 -10.31 -10.85
CA ASP A 221 3.02 -11.33 -10.52
C ASP A 221 2.67 -12.71 -11.10
N GLN A 222 1.37 -13.05 -11.17
CA GLN A 222 0.91 -14.31 -11.77
C GLN A 222 1.18 -14.36 -13.27
N THR A 223 0.92 -13.26 -13.98
CA THR A 223 1.20 -13.16 -15.43
C THR A 223 2.71 -13.16 -15.68
N SER A 224 3.47 -12.42 -14.87
CA SER A 224 4.93 -12.37 -14.95
C SER A 224 5.55 -13.73 -14.67
N GLY A 225 5.09 -14.43 -13.62
CA GLY A 225 5.55 -15.79 -13.29
C GLY A 225 5.23 -16.81 -14.37
N ALA A 226 4.02 -16.76 -14.95
CA ALA A 226 3.64 -17.65 -16.06
C ALA A 226 4.47 -17.38 -17.33
N LEU A 227 4.73 -16.09 -17.65
CA LEU A 227 5.59 -15.72 -18.77
C LEU A 227 7.04 -16.15 -18.54
N GLY A 228 7.59 -15.94 -17.33
CA GLY A 228 8.92 -16.41 -16.97
C GLY A 228 9.06 -17.92 -17.07
N THR A 229 8.05 -18.68 -16.62
CA THR A 229 8.01 -20.16 -16.77
C THR A 229 8.00 -20.57 -18.25
N TYR A 230 7.17 -19.92 -19.07
CA TYR A 230 7.12 -20.17 -20.52
C TYR A 230 8.49 -19.98 -21.17
N ILE A 231 9.22 -18.93 -20.80
CA ILE A 231 10.54 -18.58 -21.35
C ILE A 231 11.60 -19.58 -20.88
N ALA A 232 11.59 -19.91 -19.59
CA ALA A 232 12.53 -20.84 -18.98
C ALA A 232 12.40 -22.27 -19.57
N GLU A 233 11.17 -22.77 -19.75
CA GLU A 233 10.90 -24.09 -20.35
C GLU A 233 11.37 -24.20 -21.79
N ARG A 234 11.54 -23.08 -22.51
CA ARG A 234 11.96 -23.01 -23.92
C ARG A 234 13.39 -22.55 -24.08
N GLU A 235 14.05 -22.20 -22.98
CA GLU A 235 15.45 -21.71 -23.00
C GLU A 235 15.66 -20.52 -23.94
N ILE A 236 14.67 -19.61 -24.03
CA ILE A 236 14.68 -18.48 -24.98
C ILE A 236 14.97 -17.14 -24.35
N GLY A 237 15.20 -17.08 -23.04
CA GLY A 237 15.46 -15.82 -22.32
C GLY A 237 16.73 -15.14 -22.81
N ALA A 238 16.67 -13.83 -23.00
CA ALA A 238 17.81 -12.98 -23.30
C ALA A 238 18.03 -11.95 -22.16
N ASP A 239 19.28 -11.50 -22.03
CA ASP A 239 19.60 -10.44 -21.09
C ASP A 239 18.95 -9.11 -21.53
N GLY A 240 18.43 -8.39 -20.55
CA GLY A 240 17.84 -7.08 -20.77
C GLY A 240 16.76 -6.74 -19.76
N PRO A 241 16.31 -5.47 -19.74
CA PRO A 241 15.28 -5.04 -18.83
C PRO A 241 13.92 -5.64 -19.19
N ILE A 242 13.16 -6.05 -18.19
CA ILE A 242 11.74 -6.35 -18.35
C ILE A 242 11.01 -5.03 -18.65
N ARG A 243 10.01 -5.10 -19.54
CA ARG A 243 9.21 -3.94 -19.93
C ARG A 243 7.74 -4.17 -19.57
N GLU A 244 7.10 -3.12 -19.14
CA GLU A 244 5.64 -3.08 -18.99
C GLU A 244 5.09 -1.95 -19.86
N HIS A 245 4.06 -2.25 -20.65
CA HIS A 245 3.32 -1.25 -21.41
C HIS A 245 1.92 -1.13 -20.83
N PHE A 246 1.59 0.03 -20.32
CA PHE A 246 0.28 0.31 -19.71
C PHE A 246 -0.69 0.73 -20.80
N LEU A 247 -1.42 -0.23 -21.38
CA LEU A 247 -2.38 0.03 -22.46
C LEU A 247 -3.62 0.72 -21.96
N VAL A 248 -4.08 0.33 -20.77
CA VAL A 248 -5.12 0.99 -19.98
C VAL A 248 -4.65 0.97 -18.54
N GLY A 249 -4.53 2.11 -17.89
CA GLY A 249 -4.02 2.23 -16.53
C GLY A 249 -4.75 3.30 -15.72
N GLU A 250 -4.15 3.72 -14.61
CA GLU A 250 -4.70 4.71 -13.67
C GLU A 250 -5.00 6.09 -14.29
N PHE A 251 -4.41 6.41 -15.44
CA PHE A 251 -4.65 7.66 -16.16
C PHE A 251 -5.81 7.55 -17.16
N ASP A 252 -6.35 6.37 -17.36
CA ASP A 252 -7.40 6.09 -18.34
C ASP A 252 -8.71 5.71 -17.63
N THR A 253 -8.63 5.07 -16.44
CA THR A 253 -9.80 4.65 -15.66
C THR A 253 -9.47 4.52 -14.17
N ASP A 254 -10.46 4.82 -13.31
CA ASP A 254 -10.37 4.61 -11.86
C ASP A 254 -10.68 3.15 -11.43
N ASP A 255 -11.21 2.33 -12.35
CA ASP A 255 -11.55 0.93 -12.08
C ASP A 255 -10.39 0.00 -12.50
N GLU A 256 -9.64 -0.49 -11.52
CA GLU A 256 -8.51 -1.39 -11.72
C GLU A 256 -8.87 -2.69 -12.47
N HIS A 257 -10.14 -3.13 -12.45
CA HIS A 257 -10.58 -4.30 -13.19
C HIS A 257 -10.48 -4.11 -14.71
N ASN A 258 -10.45 -2.87 -15.17
CA ASN A 258 -10.31 -2.51 -16.56
C ASN A 258 -8.86 -2.27 -17.01
N TYR A 259 -7.89 -2.39 -16.12
CA TYR A 259 -6.48 -2.22 -16.47
C TYR A 259 -6.03 -3.31 -17.46
N VAL A 260 -5.17 -2.91 -18.38
CA VAL A 260 -4.57 -3.79 -19.38
C VAL A 260 -3.09 -3.45 -19.47
N THR A 261 -2.24 -4.39 -19.07
CA THR A 261 -0.78 -4.23 -19.07
C THR A 261 -0.15 -5.32 -19.91
N GLU A 262 0.73 -4.97 -20.82
CA GLU A 262 1.61 -5.92 -21.47
C GLU A 262 2.85 -6.14 -20.62
N VAL A 263 3.09 -7.36 -20.20
CA VAL A 263 4.35 -7.79 -19.60
C VAL A 263 5.23 -8.34 -20.70
N CYS A 264 6.41 -7.75 -20.87
CA CYS A 264 7.30 -8.02 -21.98
C CYS A 264 8.67 -8.44 -21.45
N TRP A 265 9.08 -9.64 -21.83
CA TRP A 265 10.36 -10.20 -21.43
C TRP A 265 11.30 -10.32 -22.65
N PRO A 266 12.56 -9.87 -22.57
CA PRO A 266 13.51 -10.00 -23.68
C PRO A 266 13.83 -11.47 -23.96
N VAL A 267 13.83 -11.83 -25.24
CA VAL A 267 14.07 -13.19 -25.70
C VAL A 267 15.01 -13.20 -26.93
N PHE A 268 15.64 -14.34 -27.21
CA PHE A 268 16.34 -14.54 -28.44
C PHE A 268 15.37 -14.76 -29.61
N GLN A 269 15.82 -14.45 -30.83
CA GLN A 269 15.03 -14.70 -32.01
C GLN A 269 14.74 -16.21 -32.17
N THR A 270 13.46 -16.55 -32.03
CA THR A 270 13.00 -17.95 -32.07
C THR A 270 12.43 -18.35 -33.41
N THR A 271 12.27 -17.39 -34.33
CA THR A 271 11.81 -17.65 -35.68
C THR A 271 13.00 -17.72 -36.62
N PRO A 272 13.23 -18.83 -37.30
CA PRO A 272 14.23 -18.84 -38.38
C PRO A 272 13.82 -17.83 -39.45
N PRO A 273 14.75 -17.10 -40.07
CA PRO A 273 14.44 -16.21 -41.17
C PRO A 273 13.78 -17.03 -42.28
N SER A 274 12.60 -16.58 -42.70
CA SER A 274 11.83 -17.16 -43.82
C SER A 274 12.51 -16.95 -45.15
#